data_eab3500c81932c9ddbcff59d836a458b
#
_entry.id   eab3500c81932c9ddbcff59d836a458b
#
_cell.length_a   1.000
_cell.length_b   1.000
_cell.length_c   1.000
_cell.angle_alpha   90.00
_cell.angle_beta   90.00
_cell.angle_gamma   90.00
#
_symmetry.space_group_name_H-M   'P 1'
#
loop_
_entity.id
_entity.type
_entity.pdbx_description
1 polymer ?
#
loop_
_entity_poly.entity_id
_entity_poly.type
_entity_poly.pdbx_seq_one_letter_code
_entity_poly.pdbx_strand_id
1 'polypeptide(L)'
;MIKNNKLLIIVFFLLATLIIGPNFAVGENEDVVNTEVKTLNNEIQKKKNQLDDIKNKQEEYSNKIKKTQKEQASLSNQMYILDNRVLKSELDIEETSIEIDKVNLEIKKTNLKIEDKNLQIDSEKEHIGNILKLMYKQKRANTLEILLLNDSLTDFLNQIKYLEDVNNEMSESLGDLEKHKTQLERSIKNLNEKNTQLIKLKKDLENKKLALESEQQSKEYLLTEVVNSEKKYQELLQSAKEEQAQAAADITNLEKKVRERMSNLSGDKLEFNDNGLIWPVTKNIITAYFHDPEYPFRYLFEHPAIDIRAGQGSILKASASGYVARAKNAGLGYSYIMIVHGDGLSTVYGHVSKIYVQEDEYVVQGQTIGLSGGAPGTQGAGRLTTGPHLHFEVRSNGIPVNPLEYLP
;
A
#
# COMPACT_ATOMS: atom_id res chain seq x y z
N MET A 1 8.72 -11.42 -41.30
CA MET A 1 9.92 -11.77 -40.50
C MET A 1 10.14 -10.68 -39.46
N ILE A 2 9.46 -10.80 -38.34
CA ILE A 2 9.58 -9.85 -37.21
C ILE A 2 10.12 -10.66 -36.03
N LYS A 3 11.32 -10.29 -35.59
CA LYS A 3 12.06 -10.94 -34.51
C LYS A 3 11.39 -10.59 -33.17
N ASN A 4 10.86 -11.61 -32.50
CA ASN A 4 10.47 -11.55 -31.08
C ASN A 4 11.72 -11.39 -30.19
N ASN A 5 11.91 -10.24 -29.59
CA ASN A 5 12.81 -10.08 -28.46
C ASN A 5 12.00 -10.27 -27.16
N LYS A 6 12.01 -11.50 -26.66
CA LYS A 6 11.61 -11.79 -25.28
C LYS A 6 12.74 -11.32 -24.35
N LEU A 7 12.51 -10.25 -23.61
CA LEU A 7 13.41 -9.82 -22.55
C LEU A 7 13.25 -10.76 -21.36
N LEU A 8 14.19 -11.68 -21.21
CA LEU A 8 14.26 -12.63 -20.10
C LEU A 8 14.89 -11.92 -18.92
N ILE A 9 14.08 -11.51 -17.93
CA ILE A 9 14.59 -10.99 -16.66
C ILE A 9 15.02 -12.19 -15.82
N ILE A 10 16.33 -12.43 -15.77
CA ILE A 10 16.94 -13.41 -14.86
C ILE A 10 17.14 -12.73 -13.50
N VAL A 11 16.32 -13.12 -12.53
CA VAL A 11 16.53 -12.77 -11.12
C VAL A 11 17.60 -13.73 -10.56
N PHE A 12 18.81 -13.24 -10.39
CA PHE A 12 19.89 -13.97 -9.71
C PHE A 12 19.70 -13.83 -8.20
N PHE A 13 19.25 -14.91 -7.55
CA PHE A 13 19.38 -15.10 -6.11
C PHE A 13 20.80 -15.59 -5.82
N LEU A 14 21.63 -14.71 -5.31
CA LEU A 14 22.96 -15.09 -4.80
C LEU A 14 22.86 -15.33 -3.31
N LEU A 15 22.67 -16.59 -2.91
CA LEU A 15 22.80 -17.06 -1.55
C LEU A 15 24.30 -17.35 -1.32
N ALA A 16 25.02 -16.40 -0.75
CA ALA A 16 26.39 -16.63 -0.29
C ALA A 16 26.37 -17.03 1.17
N THR A 17 26.47 -18.34 1.45
CA THR A 17 26.83 -18.88 2.76
C THR A 17 28.34 -18.71 2.97
N LEU A 18 28.72 -17.75 3.80
CA LEU A 18 30.10 -17.63 4.28
C LEU A 18 30.14 -18.17 5.72
N ILE A 19 30.70 -19.37 5.87
CA ILE A 19 31.13 -19.91 7.18
C ILE A 19 32.53 -19.36 7.44
N ILE A 20 32.66 -18.42 8.39
CA ILE A 20 33.95 -18.01 8.91
C ILE A 20 33.88 -18.16 10.43
N GLY A 21 34.83 -18.95 10.96
CA GLY A 21 34.99 -19.24 12.37
C GLY A 21 35.52 -18.04 13.18
N PRO A 22 35.43 -18.09 14.51
CA PRO A 22 35.61 -16.94 15.37
C PRO A 22 37.10 -16.70 15.69
N ASN A 23 37.64 -15.61 15.19
CA ASN A 23 38.80 -14.91 15.78
C ASN A 23 38.92 -13.51 15.15
N PHE A 24 38.26 -12.52 15.74
CA PHE A 24 38.54 -11.12 15.43
C PHE A 24 38.69 -10.32 16.73
N ALA A 25 39.79 -9.57 16.80
CA ALA A 25 40.07 -8.60 17.84
C ALA A 25 39.00 -7.49 17.84
N VAL A 26 38.51 -7.09 19.00
CA VAL A 26 37.36 -6.16 19.19
C VAL A 26 37.59 -4.79 18.51
N GLY A 27 38.84 -4.37 18.27
CA GLY A 27 39.17 -3.09 17.65
C GLY A 27 39.02 -3.06 16.11
N GLU A 28 39.17 -4.18 15.40
CA GLU A 28 39.03 -4.23 13.94
C GLU A 28 37.56 -4.22 13.45
N ASN A 29 36.64 -4.70 14.29
CA ASN A 29 35.22 -4.78 13.93
C ASN A 29 34.52 -3.40 13.91
N GLU A 30 34.90 -2.48 14.81
CA GLU A 30 34.24 -1.16 14.90
C GLU A 30 34.53 -0.27 13.66
N ASP A 31 35.76 -0.30 13.17
CA ASP A 31 36.15 0.45 11.96
C ASP A 31 35.50 -0.13 10.70
N VAL A 32 35.31 -1.45 10.61
CA VAL A 32 34.63 -2.12 9.50
C VAL A 32 33.15 -1.78 9.50
N VAL A 33 32.46 -1.86 10.64
CA VAL A 33 31.04 -1.51 10.78
C VAL A 33 30.80 -0.03 10.46
N ASN A 34 31.66 0.87 10.94
CA ASN A 34 31.56 2.30 10.64
C ASN A 34 31.73 2.59 9.15
N THR A 35 32.65 1.89 8.48
CA THR A 35 32.87 2.02 7.03
C THR A 35 31.67 1.51 6.23
N GLU A 36 31.10 0.37 6.61
CA GLU A 36 29.89 -0.19 5.95
C GLU A 36 28.67 0.70 6.17
N VAL A 37 28.44 1.21 7.37
CA VAL A 37 27.39 2.18 7.68
C VAL A 37 27.53 3.47 6.85
N LYS A 38 28.75 3.97 6.65
CA LYS A 38 29.02 5.14 5.80
C LYS A 38 28.68 4.88 4.34
N THR A 39 29.05 3.70 3.83
CA THR A 39 28.70 3.28 2.47
C THR A 39 27.19 3.20 2.28
N LEU A 40 26.48 2.56 3.21
CA LEU A 40 25.00 2.48 3.17
C LEU A 40 24.34 3.86 3.23
N ASN A 41 24.88 4.79 4.02
CA ASN A 41 24.37 6.17 4.06
C ASN A 41 24.51 6.86 2.71
N ASN A 42 25.64 6.68 2.00
CA ASN A 42 25.86 7.26 0.67
C ASN A 42 24.89 6.65 -0.36
N GLU A 43 24.64 5.34 -0.31
CA GLU A 43 23.68 4.67 -1.17
C GLU A 43 22.24 5.14 -0.90
N ILE A 44 21.85 5.28 0.37
CA ILE A 44 20.56 5.85 0.76
C ILE A 44 20.40 7.29 0.23
N GLN A 45 21.44 8.12 0.31
CA GLN A 45 21.38 9.49 -0.21
C GLN A 45 21.23 9.50 -1.74
N LYS A 46 21.92 8.59 -2.46
CA LYS A 46 21.77 8.43 -3.91
C LYS A 46 20.33 8.05 -4.28
N LYS A 47 19.72 7.11 -3.53
CA LYS A 47 18.31 6.73 -3.73
C LYS A 47 17.34 7.89 -3.49
N LYS A 48 17.61 8.75 -2.48
CA LYS A 48 16.80 9.96 -2.25
C LYS A 48 16.84 10.91 -3.44
N ASN A 49 18.03 11.18 -3.99
CA ASN A 49 18.17 12.06 -5.14
C ASN A 49 17.42 11.49 -6.37
N GLN A 50 17.47 10.17 -6.60
CA GLN A 50 16.70 9.52 -7.67
C GLN A 50 15.19 9.68 -7.48
N LEU A 51 14.69 9.59 -6.24
CA LEU A 51 13.27 9.81 -5.93
C LEU A 51 12.82 11.25 -6.24
N ASP A 52 13.67 12.23 -5.94
CA ASP A 52 13.36 13.66 -6.25
C ASP A 52 13.27 13.90 -7.76
N ASP A 53 14.17 13.30 -8.55
CA ASP A 53 14.12 13.38 -10.02
C ASP A 53 12.86 12.73 -10.60
N ILE A 54 12.44 11.59 -10.06
CA ILE A 54 11.21 10.90 -10.49
C ILE A 54 9.98 11.74 -10.18
N LYS A 55 9.89 12.33 -8.98
CA LYS A 55 8.77 13.21 -8.61
C LYS A 55 8.59 14.40 -9.57
N ASN A 56 9.69 15.02 -9.98
CA ASN A 56 9.65 16.11 -10.94
C ASN A 56 9.06 15.66 -12.30
N LYS A 57 9.44 14.46 -12.77
CA LYS A 57 8.90 13.89 -14.01
C LYS A 57 7.42 13.51 -13.89
N GLN A 58 7.01 12.93 -12.76
CA GLN A 58 5.60 12.61 -12.50
C GLN A 58 4.72 13.87 -12.53
N GLU A 59 5.18 14.96 -11.93
CA GLU A 59 4.49 16.26 -11.97
C GLU A 59 4.39 16.81 -13.40
N GLU A 60 5.45 16.70 -14.20
CA GLU A 60 5.42 17.09 -15.61
C GLU A 60 4.36 16.32 -16.40
N TYR A 61 4.30 14.98 -16.26
CA TYR A 61 3.27 14.17 -16.95
C TYR A 61 1.86 14.47 -16.46
N SER A 62 1.67 14.67 -15.15
CA SER A 62 0.37 15.07 -14.60
C SER A 62 -0.09 16.42 -15.19
N ASN A 63 0.80 17.39 -15.34
CA ASN A 63 0.49 18.68 -15.94
C ASN A 63 0.15 18.56 -17.45
N LYS A 64 0.87 17.70 -18.19
CA LYS A 64 0.55 17.40 -19.60
C LYS A 64 -0.84 16.80 -19.73
N ILE A 65 -1.19 15.80 -18.90
CA ILE A 65 -2.52 15.17 -18.87
C ILE A 65 -3.60 16.23 -18.63
N LYS A 66 -3.47 17.04 -17.55
CA LYS A 66 -4.44 18.11 -17.20
C LYS A 66 -4.62 19.16 -18.31
N LYS A 67 -3.52 19.51 -19.00
CA LYS A 67 -3.59 20.45 -20.12
C LYS A 67 -4.38 19.87 -21.27
N THR A 68 -4.07 18.64 -21.69
CA THR A 68 -4.72 17.98 -22.84
C THR A 68 -6.18 17.65 -22.57
N GLN A 69 -6.56 17.37 -21.33
CA GLN A 69 -7.96 17.17 -20.92
C GLN A 69 -8.85 18.41 -21.11
N LYS A 70 -8.28 19.62 -21.15
CA LYS A 70 -9.01 20.86 -21.40
C LYS A 70 -9.19 21.16 -22.89
N GLU A 71 -8.49 20.44 -23.75
CA GLU A 71 -8.57 20.58 -25.19
C GLU A 71 -9.77 19.81 -25.75
N GLN A 72 -10.04 19.98 -27.06
CA GLN A 72 -11.14 19.26 -27.70
C GLN A 72 -10.95 17.73 -27.58
N ALA A 73 -12.03 17.02 -27.24
CA ALA A 73 -12.03 15.56 -27.17
C ALA A 73 -11.84 14.96 -28.58
N SER A 74 -10.64 14.52 -28.86
CA SER A 74 -10.24 13.87 -30.11
C SER A 74 -9.51 12.55 -29.81
N LEU A 75 -9.50 11.66 -30.79
CA LEU A 75 -8.73 10.42 -30.69
C LEU A 75 -7.26 10.68 -30.39
N SER A 76 -6.66 11.68 -31.08
CA SER A 76 -5.26 12.06 -30.86
C SER A 76 -5.00 12.51 -29.43
N ASN A 77 -5.88 13.36 -28.88
CA ASN A 77 -5.75 13.82 -27.49
C ASN A 77 -5.93 12.69 -26.49
N GLN A 78 -6.88 11.78 -26.73
CA GLN A 78 -7.07 10.61 -25.87
C GLN A 78 -5.86 9.67 -25.88
N MET A 79 -5.29 9.41 -27.06
CA MET A 79 -4.06 8.63 -27.16
C MET A 79 -2.88 9.30 -26.43
N TYR A 80 -2.76 10.63 -26.56
CA TYR A 80 -1.72 11.38 -25.85
C TYR A 80 -1.90 11.34 -24.33
N ILE A 81 -3.15 11.41 -23.84
CA ILE A 81 -3.45 11.25 -22.40
C ILE A 81 -3.04 9.85 -21.92
N LEU A 82 -3.42 8.79 -22.64
CA LEU A 82 -3.07 7.42 -22.27
C LEU A 82 -1.57 7.18 -22.31
N ASP A 83 -0.85 7.70 -23.30
CA ASP A 83 0.60 7.63 -23.36
C ASP A 83 1.27 8.25 -22.12
N ASN A 84 0.84 9.46 -21.75
CA ASN A 84 1.40 10.13 -20.57
C ASN A 84 1.01 9.42 -19.26
N ARG A 85 -0.17 8.78 -19.19
CA ARG A 85 -0.56 7.97 -18.03
C ARG A 85 0.29 6.72 -17.90
N VAL A 86 0.52 6.00 -18.99
CA VAL A 86 1.42 4.85 -19.02
C VAL A 86 2.81 5.23 -18.54
N LEU A 87 3.39 6.32 -19.09
CA LEU A 87 4.71 6.83 -18.66
C LEU A 87 4.73 7.24 -17.18
N LYS A 88 3.67 7.88 -16.69
CA LYS A 88 3.54 8.22 -15.27
C LYS A 88 3.47 6.95 -14.41
N SER A 89 2.66 5.96 -14.79
CA SER A 89 2.54 4.69 -14.06
C SER A 89 3.85 3.89 -14.04
N GLU A 90 4.66 3.95 -15.10
CA GLU A 90 6.01 3.38 -15.12
C GLU A 90 6.92 4.07 -14.10
N LEU A 91 6.87 5.42 -14.01
CA LEU A 91 7.60 6.18 -13.00
C LEU A 91 7.11 5.89 -11.57
N ASP A 92 5.80 5.71 -11.36
CA ASP A 92 5.22 5.33 -10.07
C ASP A 92 5.73 3.96 -9.58
N ILE A 93 5.95 3.03 -10.53
CA ILE A 93 6.54 1.72 -10.27
C ILE A 93 8.04 1.87 -9.93
N GLU A 94 8.77 2.67 -10.71
CA GLU A 94 10.20 2.93 -10.47
C GLU A 94 10.43 3.60 -9.11
N GLU A 95 9.63 4.61 -8.76
CA GLU A 95 9.66 5.28 -7.45
C GLU A 95 9.50 4.26 -6.31
N THR A 96 8.43 3.44 -6.38
CA THR A 96 8.17 2.44 -5.33
C THR A 96 9.29 1.41 -5.23
N SER A 97 9.87 1.01 -6.36
CA SER A 97 11.02 0.09 -6.39
C SER A 97 12.25 0.69 -5.72
N ILE A 98 12.55 1.96 -5.98
CA ILE A 98 13.67 2.69 -5.35
C ILE A 98 13.42 2.87 -3.85
N GLU A 99 12.17 3.15 -3.44
CA GLU A 99 11.81 3.21 -2.01
C GLU A 99 12.01 1.88 -1.30
N ILE A 100 11.64 0.76 -1.93
CA ILE A 100 11.90 -0.59 -1.42
C ILE A 100 13.40 -0.80 -1.22
N ASP A 101 14.22 -0.46 -2.19
CA ASP A 101 15.68 -0.59 -2.10
C ASP A 101 16.25 0.25 -0.95
N LYS A 102 15.80 1.51 -0.84
CA LYS A 102 16.20 2.41 0.25
C LYS A 102 15.85 1.82 1.63
N VAL A 103 14.63 1.30 1.81
CA VAL A 103 14.20 0.67 3.07
C VAL A 103 15.03 -0.58 3.36
N ASN A 104 15.35 -1.40 2.35
CA ASN A 104 16.25 -2.56 2.52
C ASN A 104 17.65 -2.15 3.00
N LEU A 105 18.24 -1.07 2.44
CA LEU A 105 19.52 -0.53 2.90
C LEU A 105 19.44 -0.03 4.35
N GLU A 106 18.35 0.63 4.72
CA GLU A 106 18.12 1.09 6.08
C GLU A 106 17.93 -0.07 7.07
N ILE A 107 17.28 -1.15 6.67
CA ILE A 107 17.15 -2.40 7.44
C ILE A 107 18.56 -3.00 7.66
N LYS A 108 19.35 -3.13 6.59
CA LYS A 108 20.73 -3.64 6.69
C LYS A 108 21.56 -2.82 7.67
N LYS A 109 21.53 -1.48 7.55
CA LYS A 109 22.20 -0.57 8.48
C LYS A 109 21.74 -0.75 9.93
N THR A 110 20.44 -0.95 10.14
CA THR A 110 19.88 -1.15 11.49
C THR A 110 20.32 -2.48 12.09
N ASN A 111 20.39 -3.55 11.28
CA ASN A 111 20.90 -4.85 11.72
C ASN A 111 22.37 -4.78 12.17
N LEU A 112 23.23 -4.08 11.41
CA LEU A 112 24.63 -3.87 11.82
C LEU A 112 24.74 -3.14 13.16
N LYS A 113 23.88 -2.13 13.40
CA LYS A 113 23.84 -1.44 14.70
C LYS A 113 23.35 -2.33 15.84
N ILE A 114 22.41 -3.24 15.56
CA ILE A 114 21.93 -4.21 16.55
C ILE A 114 23.04 -5.20 16.90
N GLU A 115 23.77 -5.68 15.90
CA GLU A 115 24.90 -6.59 16.10
C GLU A 115 26.02 -5.94 16.93
N ASP A 116 26.43 -4.73 16.57
CA ASP A 116 27.40 -3.93 17.32
C ASP A 116 26.96 -3.74 18.79
N LYS A 117 25.70 -3.39 19.04
CA LYS A 117 25.18 -3.22 20.40
C LYS A 117 25.15 -4.53 21.20
N ASN A 118 24.84 -5.65 20.54
CA ASN A 118 24.92 -6.94 21.21
C ASN A 118 26.36 -7.27 21.66
N LEU A 119 27.35 -7.01 20.80
CA LEU A 119 28.76 -7.20 21.14
C LEU A 119 29.20 -6.33 22.35
N GLN A 120 28.77 -5.04 22.35
CA GLN A 120 29.04 -4.12 23.46
C GLN A 120 28.38 -4.60 24.75
N ILE A 121 27.13 -5.06 24.71
CA ILE A 121 26.42 -5.63 25.87
C ILE A 121 27.13 -6.88 26.40
N ASP A 122 27.59 -7.76 25.52
CA ASP A 122 28.28 -8.99 25.98
C ASP A 122 29.66 -8.68 26.55
N SER A 123 30.40 -7.72 26.01
CA SER A 123 31.64 -7.20 26.58
C SER A 123 31.43 -6.61 27.97
N GLU A 124 30.40 -5.77 28.17
CA GLU A 124 30.06 -5.21 29.46
C GLU A 124 29.67 -6.27 30.50
N LYS A 125 28.89 -7.27 30.08
CA LYS A 125 28.55 -8.41 30.95
C LYS A 125 29.79 -9.20 31.41
N GLU A 126 30.73 -9.43 30.51
CA GLU A 126 32.00 -10.11 30.82
C GLU A 126 32.83 -9.28 31.82
N HIS A 127 32.94 -7.96 31.57
CA HIS A 127 33.63 -7.02 32.45
C HIS A 127 33.00 -7.01 33.83
N ILE A 128 31.70 -6.84 33.96
CA ILE A 128 30.93 -6.92 35.20
C ILE A 128 31.16 -8.28 35.90
N GLY A 129 31.15 -9.37 35.13
CA GLY A 129 31.41 -10.72 35.63
C GLY A 129 32.81 -10.85 36.26
N ASN A 130 33.81 -10.22 35.68
CA ASN A 130 35.19 -10.20 36.21
C ASN A 130 35.30 -9.36 37.49
N ILE A 131 34.66 -8.18 37.53
CA ILE A 131 34.57 -7.35 38.73
C ILE A 131 33.90 -8.14 39.87
N LEU A 132 32.78 -8.79 39.62
CA LEU A 132 32.07 -9.62 40.61
C LEU A 132 32.93 -10.77 41.16
N LYS A 133 33.72 -11.42 40.28
CA LYS A 133 34.69 -12.46 40.74
C LYS A 133 35.74 -11.88 41.65
N LEU A 134 36.27 -10.69 41.35
CA LEU A 134 37.23 -9.98 42.20
C LEU A 134 36.60 -9.63 43.56
N MET A 135 35.41 -9.03 43.57
CA MET A 135 34.67 -8.69 44.78
C MET A 135 34.37 -9.93 45.65
N TYR A 136 33.96 -11.04 45.00
CA TYR A 136 33.67 -12.30 45.71
C TYR A 136 34.92 -12.87 46.38
N LYS A 137 36.08 -12.84 45.73
CA LYS A 137 37.36 -13.29 46.33
C LYS A 137 37.76 -12.44 47.56
N GLN A 138 37.45 -11.16 47.54
CA GLN A 138 37.77 -10.23 48.63
C GLN A 138 36.72 -10.21 49.76
N LYS A 139 35.48 -10.67 49.52
CA LYS A 139 34.38 -10.65 50.50
C LYS A 139 34.58 -11.51 51.74
N ARG A 140 35.73 -12.18 51.90
CA ARG A 140 36.03 -13.00 53.08
C ARG A 140 36.65 -12.21 54.27
N ALA A 141 36.88 -10.89 54.08
CA ALA A 141 37.40 -10.05 55.18
C ALA A 141 36.41 -8.89 55.45
N ASN A 142 35.89 -8.82 56.66
CA ASN A 142 35.13 -7.67 57.16
C ASN A 142 36.07 -6.45 57.31
N THR A 143 35.55 -5.20 57.19
CA THR A 143 36.39 -3.98 57.33
C THR A 143 37.23 -3.97 58.55
N LEU A 144 36.78 -4.51 59.71
CA LEU A 144 37.52 -4.73 60.91
C LEU A 144 38.60 -5.79 60.72
N GLU A 145 38.38 -6.84 60.02
CA GLU A 145 39.32 -7.90 59.71
C GLU A 145 40.38 -7.40 58.71
N ILE A 146 40.06 -6.57 57.79
CA ILE A 146 40.98 -5.87 56.88
C ILE A 146 41.87 -4.93 57.67
N LEU A 147 41.36 -4.20 58.68
CA LEU A 147 42.16 -3.35 59.58
C LEU A 147 43.14 -4.17 60.45
N LEU A 148 42.70 -5.34 60.87
CA LEU A 148 43.53 -6.22 61.74
C LEU A 148 44.57 -7.07 60.98
N LEU A 149 44.35 -7.32 59.71
CA LEU A 149 45.18 -8.12 58.81
C LEU A 149 46.24 -7.29 58.05
N ASN A 150 46.13 -5.95 58.04
CA ASN A 150 47.14 -5.09 57.42
C ASN A 150 48.20 -4.64 58.37
N ASP A 151 49.44 -4.75 57.93
CA ASP A 151 50.64 -4.41 58.72
C ASP A 151 50.85 -2.90 58.93
N SER A 152 50.11 -2.07 58.17
CA SER A 152 50.17 -0.62 58.27
C SER A 152 48.81 0.07 57.97
N LEU A 153 48.58 1.26 58.54
CA LEU A 153 47.42 2.11 58.23
C LEU A 153 47.38 2.50 56.74
N THR A 154 48.57 2.63 56.13
CA THR A 154 48.66 2.96 54.68
C THR A 154 48.12 1.83 53.84
N ASP A 155 48.41 0.59 54.13
CA ASP A 155 47.89 -0.58 53.36
C ASP A 155 46.40 -0.73 53.56
N PHE A 156 45.89 -0.50 54.78
CA PHE A 156 44.46 -0.44 55.03
C PHE A 156 43.75 0.62 54.18
N LEU A 157 44.25 1.86 54.14
CA LEU A 157 43.66 2.96 53.33
C LEU A 157 43.74 2.68 51.84
N ASN A 158 44.82 2.09 51.34
CA ASN A 158 44.96 1.67 49.95
C ASN A 158 43.97 0.59 49.61
N GLN A 159 43.67 -0.36 50.47
CA GLN A 159 42.66 -1.41 50.22
C GLN A 159 41.25 -0.88 50.25
N ILE A 160 40.91 0.06 51.13
CA ILE A 160 39.61 0.75 51.13
C ILE A 160 39.44 1.53 49.85
N LYS A 161 40.45 2.31 49.44
CA LYS A 161 40.39 3.04 48.17
C LYS A 161 40.20 2.11 46.97
N TYR A 162 40.95 0.99 46.93
CA TYR A 162 40.75 -0.01 45.86
C TYR A 162 39.32 -0.56 45.82
N LEU A 163 38.70 -0.84 46.97
CA LEU A 163 37.30 -1.29 47.03
C LEU A 163 36.30 -0.20 46.57
N GLU A 164 36.58 1.06 46.89
CA GLU A 164 35.82 2.20 46.41
C GLU A 164 35.93 2.34 44.88
N ASP A 165 37.13 2.26 44.31
CA ASP A 165 37.40 2.33 42.88
C ASP A 165 36.69 1.19 42.13
N VAL A 166 36.76 -0.06 42.65
CA VAL A 166 36.05 -1.23 42.08
C VAL A 166 34.52 -1.05 42.13
N ASN A 167 34.00 -0.47 43.23
CA ASN A 167 32.56 -0.22 43.34
C ASN A 167 32.08 0.87 42.35
N ASN A 168 32.89 1.92 42.16
CA ASN A 168 32.63 2.97 41.18
C ASN A 168 32.64 2.43 39.76
N GLU A 169 33.66 1.62 39.41
CA GLU A 169 33.77 0.95 38.11
C GLU A 169 32.58 0.02 37.85
N MET A 170 32.13 -0.74 38.84
CA MET A 170 30.92 -1.56 38.77
C MET A 170 29.67 -0.71 38.46
N SER A 171 29.55 0.42 39.18
CA SER A 171 28.40 1.31 39.00
C SER A 171 28.36 1.95 37.59
N GLU A 172 29.53 2.33 37.07
CA GLU A 172 29.70 2.86 35.71
C GLU A 172 29.33 1.82 34.65
N SER A 173 29.89 0.60 34.73
CA SER A 173 29.62 -0.52 33.83
C SER A 173 28.15 -0.92 33.85
N LEU A 174 27.47 -0.92 35.00
CA LEU A 174 26.03 -1.17 35.08
C LEU A 174 25.24 -0.06 34.37
N GLY A 175 25.65 1.20 34.53
CA GLY A 175 25.03 2.33 33.81
C GLY A 175 25.18 2.22 32.30
N ASP A 176 26.36 1.85 31.82
CA ASP A 176 26.60 1.66 30.38
C ASP A 176 25.87 0.44 29.83
N LEU A 177 25.77 -0.64 30.55
CA LEU A 177 24.96 -1.81 30.19
C LEU A 177 23.48 -1.43 30.03
N GLU A 178 22.89 -0.67 30.93
CA GLU A 178 21.52 -0.21 30.86
C GLU A 178 21.28 0.72 29.64
N LYS A 179 22.22 1.61 29.39
CA LYS A 179 22.23 2.50 28.23
C LYS A 179 22.30 1.72 26.91
N HIS A 180 23.20 0.75 26.80
CA HIS A 180 23.31 -0.11 25.61
C HIS A 180 22.03 -0.94 25.38
N LYS A 181 21.45 -1.51 26.45
CA LYS A 181 20.19 -2.24 26.38
C LYS A 181 19.06 -1.36 25.89
N THR A 182 18.91 -0.14 26.40
CA THR A 182 17.89 0.81 25.96
C THR A 182 18.07 1.18 24.48
N GLN A 183 19.31 1.38 24.02
CA GLN A 183 19.61 1.66 22.62
C GLN A 183 19.28 0.47 21.71
N LEU A 184 19.56 -0.75 22.16
CA LEU A 184 19.22 -1.99 21.47
C LEU A 184 17.69 -2.13 21.30
N GLU A 185 16.91 -1.92 22.36
CA GLU A 185 15.45 -1.97 22.33
C GLU A 185 14.86 -0.97 21.33
N ARG A 186 15.40 0.26 21.29
CA ARG A 186 15.01 1.28 20.29
C ARG A 186 15.35 0.85 18.87
N SER A 187 16.51 0.23 18.66
CA SER A 187 16.93 -0.25 17.34
C SER A 187 16.05 -1.40 16.84
N ILE A 188 15.67 -2.33 17.72
CA ILE A 188 14.75 -3.43 17.41
C ILE A 188 13.37 -2.88 17.06
N LYS A 189 12.85 -1.90 17.81
CA LYS A 189 11.57 -1.25 17.47
C LYS A 189 11.61 -0.61 16.08
N ASN A 190 12.66 0.14 15.80
CA ASN A 190 12.85 0.78 14.48
C ASN A 190 12.92 -0.27 13.34
N LEU A 191 13.61 -1.40 13.58
CA LEU A 191 13.68 -2.50 12.61
C LEU A 191 12.30 -3.08 12.30
N ASN A 192 11.45 -3.28 13.31
CA ASN A 192 10.10 -3.80 13.14
C ASN A 192 9.21 -2.82 12.36
N GLU A 193 9.32 -1.51 12.63
CA GLU A 193 8.62 -0.47 11.88
C GLU A 193 9.02 -0.48 10.40
N LYS A 194 10.34 -0.59 10.10
CA LYS A 194 10.86 -0.68 8.73
C LYS A 194 10.42 -1.95 8.01
N ASN A 195 10.39 -3.08 8.67
CA ASN A 195 9.87 -4.32 8.08
C ASN A 195 8.39 -4.20 7.74
N THR A 196 7.59 -3.56 8.60
CA THR A 196 6.17 -3.30 8.31
C THR A 196 6.00 -2.36 7.10
N GLN A 197 6.82 -1.32 7.01
CA GLN A 197 6.85 -0.41 5.86
C GLN A 197 7.21 -1.16 4.58
N LEU A 198 8.23 -2.03 4.62
CA LEU A 198 8.66 -2.83 3.46
C LEU A 198 7.54 -3.73 2.93
N ILE A 199 6.77 -4.37 3.82
CA ILE A 199 5.63 -5.21 3.43
C ILE A 199 4.56 -4.37 2.71
N LYS A 200 4.25 -3.17 3.23
CA LYS A 200 3.30 -2.25 2.60
C LYS A 200 3.78 -1.81 1.21
N LEU A 201 5.02 -1.39 1.08
CA LEU A 201 5.61 -0.98 -0.20
C LEU A 201 5.61 -2.09 -1.25
N LYS A 202 5.92 -3.33 -0.84
CA LYS A 202 5.86 -4.49 -1.76
C LYS A 202 4.44 -4.74 -2.27
N LYS A 203 3.43 -4.61 -1.40
CA LYS A 203 2.03 -4.72 -1.81
C LYS A 203 1.63 -3.58 -2.75
N ASP A 204 2.07 -2.36 -2.47
CA ASP A 204 1.80 -1.20 -3.31
C ASP A 204 2.45 -1.35 -4.70
N LEU A 205 3.70 -1.81 -4.77
CA LEU A 205 4.38 -2.11 -6.04
C LEU A 205 3.60 -3.12 -6.90
N GLU A 206 3.10 -4.19 -6.29
CA GLU A 206 2.25 -5.17 -6.99
C GLU A 206 1.01 -4.50 -7.56
N ASN A 207 0.36 -3.65 -6.77
CA ASN A 207 -0.84 -2.93 -7.16
C ASN A 207 -0.58 -1.99 -8.36
N LYS A 208 0.50 -1.22 -8.32
CA LYS A 208 0.90 -0.31 -9.40
C LYS A 208 1.23 -1.05 -10.70
N LYS A 209 1.92 -2.19 -10.63
CA LYS A 209 2.17 -3.03 -11.81
C LYS A 209 0.87 -3.52 -12.47
N LEU A 210 -0.08 -3.91 -11.65
CA LEU A 210 -1.37 -4.35 -12.11
C LEU A 210 -2.19 -3.18 -12.72
N ALA A 211 -2.08 -1.97 -12.20
CA ALA A 211 -2.73 -0.78 -12.77
C ALA A 211 -2.13 -0.42 -14.13
N LEU A 212 -0.82 -0.44 -14.27
CA LEU A 212 -0.12 -0.23 -15.54
C LEU A 212 -0.59 -1.20 -16.62
N GLU A 213 -0.73 -2.48 -16.31
CA GLU A 213 -1.23 -3.49 -17.24
C GLU A 213 -2.64 -3.13 -17.75
N SER A 214 -3.52 -2.68 -16.86
CA SER A 214 -4.87 -2.22 -17.24
C SER A 214 -4.85 -1.00 -18.16
N GLU A 215 -3.97 -0.02 -17.91
CA GLU A 215 -3.83 1.16 -18.78
C GLU A 215 -3.29 0.79 -20.17
N GLN A 216 -2.32 -0.13 -20.22
CA GLN A 216 -1.79 -0.64 -21.49
C GLN A 216 -2.87 -1.38 -22.31
N GLN A 217 -3.71 -2.20 -21.66
CA GLN A 217 -4.84 -2.87 -22.32
C GLN A 217 -5.85 -1.87 -22.87
N SER A 218 -6.16 -0.80 -22.13
CA SER A 218 -7.07 0.26 -22.60
C SER A 218 -6.52 0.98 -23.82
N LYS A 219 -5.23 1.27 -23.84
CA LYS A 219 -4.54 1.86 -24.97
C LYS A 219 -4.57 0.94 -26.19
N GLU A 220 -4.28 -0.34 -26.01
CA GLU A 220 -4.31 -1.34 -27.09
C GLU A 220 -5.71 -1.48 -27.69
N TYR A 221 -6.76 -1.51 -26.85
CA TYR A 221 -8.15 -1.53 -27.31
C TYR A 221 -8.47 -0.32 -28.19
N LEU A 222 -8.13 0.90 -27.75
CA LEU A 222 -8.35 2.10 -28.58
C LEU A 222 -7.58 2.05 -29.89
N LEU A 223 -6.36 1.53 -29.89
CA LEU A 223 -5.56 1.36 -31.09
C LEU A 223 -6.17 0.36 -32.07
N THR A 224 -6.74 -0.75 -31.58
CA THR A 224 -7.27 -1.82 -32.43
C THR A 224 -8.69 -1.54 -32.95
N GLU A 225 -9.57 -1.03 -32.07
CA GLU A 225 -10.99 -0.81 -32.41
C GLU A 225 -11.27 0.51 -33.10
N VAL A 226 -10.44 1.54 -32.85
CA VAL A 226 -10.65 2.91 -33.33
C VAL A 226 -9.59 3.35 -34.34
N VAL A 227 -8.74 2.40 -34.80
CA VAL A 227 -7.59 2.65 -35.70
C VAL A 227 -7.88 3.75 -36.71
N ASN A 228 -7.16 4.87 -36.58
CA ASN A 228 -7.05 5.97 -37.54
C ASN A 228 -8.38 6.63 -38.00
N SER A 229 -9.47 6.49 -37.26
CA SER A 229 -10.75 7.11 -37.61
C SER A 229 -11.31 7.99 -36.50
N GLU A 230 -10.99 9.29 -36.54
CA GLU A 230 -11.58 10.29 -35.65
C GLU A 230 -13.14 10.21 -35.65
N LYS A 231 -13.74 9.92 -36.78
CA LYS A 231 -15.20 9.76 -36.89
C LYS A 231 -15.71 8.61 -36.02
N LYS A 232 -15.09 7.43 -36.09
CA LYS A 232 -15.45 6.28 -35.23
C LYS A 232 -15.25 6.60 -33.74
N TYR A 233 -14.19 7.33 -33.42
CA TYR A 233 -13.93 7.74 -32.03
C TYR A 233 -15.03 8.69 -31.52
N GLN A 234 -15.45 9.68 -32.30
CA GLN A 234 -16.57 10.59 -31.96
C GLN A 234 -17.90 9.85 -31.81
N GLU A 235 -18.20 8.90 -32.70
CA GLU A 235 -19.38 8.03 -32.59
C GLU A 235 -19.32 7.19 -31.28
N LEU A 236 -18.17 6.65 -30.91
CA LEU A 236 -17.96 5.92 -29.66
C LEU A 236 -18.19 6.81 -28.44
N LEU A 237 -17.63 8.01 -28.44
CA LEU A 237 -17.77 8.98 -27.34
C LEU A 237 -19.26 9.38 -27.17
N GLN A 238 -19.94 9.71 -28.25
CA GLN A 238 -21.35 10.09 -28.20
C GLN A 238 -22.20 8.93 -27.65
N SER A 239 -21.99 7.72 -28.15
CA SER A 239 -22.65 6.52 -27.67
C SER A 239 -22.42 6.22 -26.21
N ALA A 240 -21.18 6.40 -25.73
CA ALA A 240 -20.81 6.20 -24.31
C ALA A 240 -21.48 7.26 -23.42
N LYS A 241 -21.50 8.52 -23.84
CA LYS A 241 -22.18 9.60 -23.14
C LYS A 241 -23.67 9.36 -22.99
N GLU A 242 -24.30 8.90 -24.06
CA GLU A 242 -25.74 8.54 -24.07
C GLU A 242 -26.01 7.34 -23.14
N GLU A 243 -25.19 6.29 -23.22
CA GLU A 243 -25.30 5.10 -22.36
C GLU A 243 -25.19 5.47 -20.87
N GLN A 244 -24.24 6.33 -20.51
CA GLN A 244 -24.07 6.77 -19.13
C GLN A 244 -25.21 7.68 -18.67
N ALA A 245 -25.63 8.65 -19.49
CA ALA A 245 -26.74 9.51 -19.15
C ALA A 245 -28.05 8.70 -18.94
N GLN A 246 -28.26 7.68 -19.76
CA GLN A 246 -29.38 6.75 -19.62
C GLN A 246 -29.26 5.94 -18.32
N ALA A 247 -28.08 5.39 -18.00
CA ALA A 247 -27.85 4.65 -16.77
C ALA A 247 -28.09 5.53 -15.54
N ALA A 248 -27.55 6.75 -15.52
CA ALA A 248 -27.75 7.69 -14.42
C ALA A 248 -29.23 8.07 -14.21
N ALA A 249 -29.97 8.31 -15.31
CA ALA A 249 -31.40 8.59 -15.26
C ALA A 249 -32.22 7.37 -14.76
N ASP A 250 -31.92 6.18 -15.26
CA ASP A 250 -32.54 4.93 -14.82
C ASP A 250 -32.31 4.71 -13.30
N ILE A 251 -31.07 4.87 -12.81
CA ILE A 251 -30.70 4.73 -11.41
C ILE A 251 -31.51 5.71 -10.55
N THR A 252 -31.52 6.99 -10.90
CA THR A 252 -32.24 8.03 -10.12
C THR A 252 -33.74 7.76 -10.08
N ASN A 253 -34.35 7.38 -11.20
CA ASN A 253 -35.77 7.08 -11.27
C ASN A 253 -36.14 5.82 -10.47
N LEU A 254 -35.30 4.79 -10.53
CA LEU A 254 -35.53 3.54 -9.79
C LEU A 254 -35.38 3.75 -8.30
N GLU A 255 -34.39 4.50 -7.85
CA GLU A 255 -34.24 4.85 -6.45
C GLU A 255 -35.48 5.51 -5.87
N LYS A 256 -36.03 6.48 -6.60
CA LYS A 256 -37.28 7.15 -6.24
C LYS A 256 -38.46 6.17 -6.14
N LYS A 257 -38.64 5.31 -7.15
CA LYS A 257 -39.75 4.32 -7.18
C LYS A 257 -39.62 3.28 -6.05
N VAL A 258 -38.42 2.78 -5.79
CA VAL A 258 -38.19 1.80 -4.72
C VAL A 258 -38.50 2.44 -3.36
N ARG A 259 -38.04 3.66 -3.13
CA ARG A 259 -38.34 4.39 -1.88
C ARG A 259 -39.83 4.65 -1.69
N GLU A 260 -40.53 5.09 -2.75
CA GLU A 260 -42.00 5.27 -2.71
C GLU A 260 -42.73 3.96 -2.40
N ARG A 261 -42.31 2.85 -3.03
CA ARG A 261 -42.88 1.52 -2.79
C ARG A 261 -42.61 1.03 -1.35
N MET A 262 -41.39 1.22 -0.86
CA MET A 262 -41.02 0.84 0.51
C MET A 262 -41.73 1.67 1.56
N SER A 263 -41.92 2.98 1.35
CA SER A 263 -42.70 3.84 2.28
C SER A 263 -44.17 3.44 2.34
N ASN A 264 -44.70 2.80 1.30
CA ASN A 264 -46.08 2.36 1.21
C ASN A 264 -46.30 0.93 1.74
N LEU A 265 -45.27 0.10 1.83
CA LEU A 265 -45.35 -1.34 2.17
C LEU A 265 -45.12 -1.66 3.62
N SER A 266 -44.55 -0.77 4.44
CA SER A 266 -44.25 -1.11 5.81
C SER A 266 -44.16 0.08 6.75
N GLY A 267 -44.76 -0.06 7.94
CA GLY A 267 -44.39 0.70 9.10
C GLY A 267 -42.98 0.38 9.65
N ASP A 268 -42.29 -0.62 9.08
CA ASP A 268 -40.91 -0.94 9.42
C ASP A 268 -39.98 -0.25 8.43
N LYS A 269 -39.29 0.78 8.92
CA LYS A 269 -38.19 1.40 8.19
C LYS A 269 -37.11 0.33 7.96
N LEU A 270 -36.61 0.21 6.71
CA LEU A 270 -35.33 -0.47 6.49
C LEU A 270 -34.28 0.33 7.27
N GLU A 271 -33.90 -0.17 8.41
CA GLU A 271 -32.75 0.36 9.15
C GLU A 271 -31.49 -0.13 8.44
N PHE A 272 -30.57 0.80 8.17
CA PHE A 272 -29.24 0.45 7.72
C PHE A 272 -28.56 -0.32 8.86
N ASN A 273 -28.01 -1.49 8.55
CA ASN A 273 -27.34 -2.31 9.56
C ASN A 273 -26.14 -1.53 10.13
N ASP A 274 -26.06 -1.41 11.46
CA ASP A 274 -25.02 -0.67 12.21
C ASP A 274 -23.57 -1.06 11.87
N ASN A 275 -23.35 -2.12 11.07
CA ASN A 275 -22.03 -2.61 10.68
C ASN A 275 -21.37 -1.84 9.52
N GLY A 276 -22.03 -0.82 8.95
CA GLY A 276 -21.51 -0.06 7.79
C GLY A 276 -21.48 -0.89 6.50
N LEU A 277 -20.82 -0.34 5.45
CA LEU A 277 -20.58 -1.06 4.19
C LEU A 277 -19.34 -1.93 4.30
N ILE A 278 -19.36 -3.07 3.59
CA ILE A 278 -18.16 -3.88 3.35
C ILE A 278 -17.64 -3.67 1.92
N TRP A 279 -16.38 -3.97 1.70
CA TRP A 279 -15.80 -3.97 0.35
C TRP A 279 -16.52 -4.98 -0.55
N PRO A 280 -16.98 -4.56 -1.75
CA PRO A 280 -17.73 -5.42 -2.67
C PRO A 280 -16.88 -6.49 -3.36
N VAL A 281 -15.56 -6.35 -3.29
CA VAL A 281 -14.58 -7.31 -3.84
C VAL A 281 -13.48 -7.59 -2.82
N THR A 282 -12.81 -8.73 -2.95
CA THR A 282 -11.80 -9.19 -1.99
C THR A 282 -10.54 -8.29 -1.98
N LYS A 283 -10.17 -7.71 -3.12
CA LYS A 283 -9.03 -6.78 -3.25
C LYS A 283 -9.57 -5.36 -3.33
N ASN A 284 -9.18 -4.50 -2.39
CA ASN A 284 -9.61 -3.10 -2.29
C ASN A 284 -8.60 -2.11 -2.92
N ILE A 285 -8.13 -2.42 -4.12
CA ILE A 285 -7.20 -1.56 -4.85
C ILE A 285 -7.98 -0.60 -5.71
N ILE A 286 -7.85 0.70 -5.44
CA ILE A 286 -8.54 1.75 -6.20
C ILE A 286 -7.71 2.12 -7.41
N THR A 287 -8.33 2.13 -8.58
CA THR A 287 -7.73 2.51 -9.87
C THR A 287 -8.21 3.85 -10.39
N ALA A 288 -9.37 4.33 -9.91
CA ALA A 288 -9.85 5.71 -10.10
C ALA A 288 -10.67 6.13 -8.87
N TYR A 289 -10.51 7.38 -8.45
CA TYR A 289 -11.21 7.94 -7.30
C TYR A 289 -12.52 8.62 -7.68
N PHE A 290 -13.34 8.89 -6.67
CA PHE A 290 -14.54 9.72 -6.83
C PHE A 290 -14.12 11.13 -7.27
N HIS A 291 -14.75 11.65 -8.36
CA HIS A 291 -14.39 12.90 -9.01
C HIS A 291 -12.90 13.04 -9.37
N ASP A 292 -12.25 11.93 -9.70
CA ASP A 292 -10.83 11.88 -10.01
C ASP A 292 -10.44 12.90 -11.09
N PRO A 293 -9.53 13.85 -10.79
CA PRO A 293 -9.09 14.84 -11.77
C PRO A 293 -8.29 14.22 -12.93
N GLU A 294 -7.74 13.04 -12.76
CA GLU A 294 -6.97 12.31 -13.78
C GLU A 294 -7.79 11.20 -14.46
N TYR A 295 -9.11 11.11 -14.19
CA TYR A 295 -9.96 10.13 -14.82
C TYR A 295 -9.94 10.28 -16.36
N PRO A 296 -9.67 9.21 -17.13
CA PRO A 296 -9.45 9.30 -18.58
C PRO A 296 -10.60 9.93 -19.36
N PHE A 297 -11.85 9.75 -18.88
CA PHE A 297 -13.07 10.22 -19.54
C PHE A 297 -13.68 11.45 -18.85
N ARG A 298 -12.91 12.15 -17.96
CA ARG A 298 -13.41 13.32 -17.22
C ARG A 298 -13.97 14.44 -18.11
N TYR A 299 -13.47 14.57 -19.32
CA TYR A 299 -13.98 15.56 -20.28
C TYR A 299 -15.39 15.23 -20.81
N LEU A 300 -15.88 14.00 -20.62
CA LEU A 300 -17.24 13.58 -20.96
C LEU A 300 -18.19 13.70 -19.77
N PHE A 301 -17.73 13.27 -18.59
CA PHE A 301 -18.49 13.25 -17.33
C PHE A 301 -17.57 13.18 -16.12
N GLU A 302 -18.04 13.71 -15.01
CA GLU A 302 -17.35 13.48 -13.72
C GLU A 302 -17.54 12.03 -13.28
N HIS A 303 -16.51 11.45 -12.66
CA HIS A 303 -16.53 10.06 -12.19
C HIS A 303 -17.34 9.94 -10.89
N PRO A 304 -18.58 9.39 -10.88
CA PRO A 304 -19.48 9.37 -9.74
C PRO A 304 -19.21 8.18 -8.78
N ALA A 305 -18.08 7.54 -8.88
CA ALA A 305 -17.75 6.26 -8.28
C ALA A 305 -16.29 6.20 -7.82
N ILE A 306 -15.91 5.12 -7.20
CA ILE A 306 -14.55 4.62 -7.24
C ILE A 306 -14.47 3.42 -8.17
N ASP A 307 -13.41 3.32 -8.95
CA ASP A 307 -13.10 2.09 -9.68
C ASP A 307 -12.18 1.23 -8.81
N ILE A 308 -12.65 0.01 -8.56
CA ILE A 308 -11.92 -0.96 -7.74
C ILE A 308 -11.40 -2.05 -8.67
N ARG A 309 -10.11 -2.31 -8.61
CA ARG A 309 -9.51 -3.35 -9.41
C ARG A 309 -10.16 -4.70 -9.15
N ALA A 310 -10.73 -5.26 -10.19
CA ALA A 310 -11.34 -6.58 -10.20
C ALA A 310 -11.07 -7.23 -11.56
N GLY A 311 -10.29 -8.32 -11.59
CA GLY A 311 -10.09 -9.07 -12.82
C GLY A 311 -11.43 -9.57 -13.37
N GLN A 312 -11.52 -9.75 -14.69
CA GLN A 312 -12.71 -10.29 -15.34
C GLN A 312 -13.21 -11.57 -14.63
N GLY A 313 -14.48 -11.60 -14.21
CA GLY A 313 -15.05 -12.73 -13.49
C GLY A 313 -14.79 -12.79 -11.98
N SER A 314 -14.25 -11.72 -11.37
CA SER A 314 -14.12 -11.64 -9.91
C SER A 314 -15.50 -11.61 -9.24
N ILE A 315 -15.63 -12.28 -8.10
CA ILE A 315 -16.89 -12.32 -7.33
C ILE A 315 -17.21 -10.93 -6.77
N LEU A 316 -18.45 -10.48 -7.04
CA LEU A 316 -19.04 -9.27 -6.49
C LEU A 316 -19.98 -9.63 -5.33
N LYS A 317 -19.83 -8.93 -4.21
CA LYS A 317 -20.64 -9.11 -3.01
C LYS A 317 -21.48 -7.87 -2.73
N ALA A 318 -22.68 -8.04 -2.19
CA ALA A 318 -23.49 -6.95 -1.68
C ALA A 318 -22.78 -6.25 -0.53
N SER A 319 -22.53 -4.94 -0.65
CA SER A 319 -21.81 -4.15 0.38
C SER A 319 -22.62 -3.95 1.65
N ALA A 320 -23.95 -4.01 1.56
CA ALA A 320 -24.88 -4.05 2.68
C ALA A 320 -26.12 -4.86 2.29
N SER A 321 -26.94 -5.23 3.29
CA SER A 321 -28.26 -5.85 3.04
C SER A 321 -29.21 -4.84 2.42
N GLY A 322 -30.10 -5.30 1.53
CA GLY A 322 -31.05 -4.43 0.85
C GLY A 322 -31.83 -5.12 -0.25
N TYR A 323 -32.63 -4.33 -0.98
CA TYR A 323 -33.39 -4.81 -2.13
C TYR A 323 -32.71 -4.45 -3.44
N VAL A 324 -32.65 -5.41 -4.36
CA VAL A 324 -32.15 -5.19 -5.72
C VAL A 324 -33.15 -4.34 -6.50
N ALA A 325 -32.82 -3.07 -6.68
CA ALA A 325 -33.64 -2.14 -7.45
C ALA A 325 -33.50 -2.33 -8.96
N ARG A 326 -32.32 -2.79 -9.40
CA ARG A 326 -32.03 -3.06 -10.81
C ARG A 326 -30.98 -4.15 -10.99
N ALA A 327 -31.21 -5.01 -11.96
CA ALA A 327 -30.28 -6.05 -12.41
C ALA A 327 -30.18 -5.99 -13.95
N LYS A 328 -29.51 -4.93 -14.47
CA LYS A 328 -29.43 -4.63 -15.91
C LYS A 328 -28.32 -5.42 -16.59
N ASN A 329 -28.69 -6.33 -17.48
CA ASN A 329 -27.78 -6.97 -18.41
C ASN A 329 -27.91 -6.31 -19.80
N ALA A 330 -26.89 -5.58 -20.22
CA ALA A 330 -26.87 -4.81 -21.48
C ALA A 330 -26.01 -5.48 -22.58
N GLY A 331 -25.67 -6.76 -22.45
CA GLY A 331 -24.81 -7.44 -23.41
C GLY A 331 -23.39 -6.84 -23.35
N LEU A 332 -22.86 -6.35 -24.46
CA LEU A 332 -21.58 -5.62 -24.51
C LEU A 332 -21.67 -4.19 -23.97
N GLY A 333 -22.90 -3.66 -23.74
CA GLY A 333 -23.13 -2.37 -23.12
C GLY A 333 -22.90 -2.39 -21.61
N TYR A 334 -23.12 -1.24 -20.96
CA TYR A 334 -22.91 -1.05 -19.52
C TYR A 334 -23.95 -1.82 -18.70
N SER A 335 -23.53 -2.93 -18.12
CA SER A 335 -24.32 -3.75 -17.20
C SER A 335 -24.05 -3.38 -15.77
N TYR A 336 -25.11 -3.31 -14.95
CA TYR A 336 -24.97 -2.94 -13.55
C TYR A 336 -26.04 -3.59 -12.66
N ILE A 337 -25.71 -3.68 -11.37
CA ILE A 337 -26.63 -4.03 -10.29
C ILE A 337 -26.77 -2.81 -9.39
N MET A 338 -28.00 -2.50 -8.97
CA MET A 338 -28.30 -1.46 -7.99
C MET A 338 -29.02 -2.07 -6.81
N ILE A 339 -28.55 -1.79 -5.59
CA ILE A 339 -29.15 -2.24 -4.35
C ILE A 339 -29.52 -1.01 -3.51
N VAL A 340 -30.77 -0.95 -3.08
CA VAL A 340 -31.26 0.09 -2.15
C VAL A 340 -31.22 -0.47 -0.74
N HIS A 341 -30.54 0.27 0.14
CA HIS A 341 -30.38 -0.03 1.56
C HIS A 341 -31.29 0.87 2.41
N GLY A 342 -31.19 0.77 3.72
CA GLY A 342 -31.84 1.70 4.66
C GLY A 342 -31.21 3.11 4.63
N ASP A 343 -31.80 4.04 5.37
CA ASP A 343 -31.31 5.41 5.64
C ASP A 343 -30.93 6.24 4.41
N GLY A 344 -31.60 5.97 3.31
CA GLY A 344 -31.39 6.71 2.08
C GLY A 344 -30.14 6.30 1.29
N LEU A 345 -29.45 5.25 1.69
CA LEU A 345 -28.29 4.75 0.98
C LEU A 345 -28.66 3.76 -0.14
N SER A 346 -27.91 3.80 -1.22
CA SER A 346 -27.90 2.79 -2.26
C SER A 346 -26.50 2.57 -2.81
N THR A 347 -26.24 1.39 -3.38
CA THR A 347 -24.98 1.04 -4.01
C THR A 347 -25.21 0.59 -5.44
N VAL A 348 -24.27 0.98 -6.33
CA VAL A 348 -24.27 0.57 -7.74
C VAL A 348 -22.98 -0.18 -8.04
N TYR A 349 -23.12 -1.34 -8.66
CA TYR A 349 -22.05 -2.21 -9.09
C TYR A 349 -22.04 -2.23 -10.62
N GLY A 350 -21.14 -1.47 -11.22
CA GLY A 350 -21.01 -1.32 -12.65
C GLY A 350 -20.03 -2.29 -13.30
N HIS A 351 -20.05 -2.38 -14.61
CA HIS A 351 -19.25 -3.31 -15.42
C HIS A 351 -19.44 -4.78 -15.01
N VAL A 352 -20.69 -5.20 -14.76
CA VAL A 352 -20.99 -6.57 -14.33
C VAL A 352 -21.06 -7.50 -15.55
N SER A 353 -20.18 -8.52 -15.58
CA SER A 353 -20.16 -9.51 -16.67
C SER A 353 -21.24 -10.59 -16.52
N LYS A 354 -21.64 -10.91 -15.28
CA LYS A 354 -22.69 -11.89 -14.99
C LYS A 354 -23.44 -11.49 -13.73
N ILE A 355 -24.77 -11.51 -13.81
CA ILE A 355 -25.68 -11.15 -12.71
C ILE A 355 -26.30 -12.42 -12.14
N TYR A 356 -26.34 -12.54 -10.80
CA TYR A 356 -26.87 -13.70 -10.08
C TYR A 356 -28.14 -13.40 -9.29
N VAL A 357 -28.56 -12.13 -9.24
CA VAL A 357 -29.72 -11.66 -8.50
C VAL A 357 -30.77 -11.09 -9.44
N GLN A 358 -32.02 -11.01 -8.97
CA GLN A 358 -33.14 -10.48 -9.73
C GLN A 358 -33.66 -9.19 -9.10
N GLU A 359 -34.37 -8.39 -9.89
CA GLU A 359 -35.05 -7.19 -9.37
C GLU A 359 -36.11 -7.59 -8.32
N ASP A 360 -36.27 -6.75 -7.31
CA ASP A 360 -37.11 -6.97 -6.11
C ASP A 360 -36.59 -8.09 -5.16
N GLU A 361 -35.46 -8.73 -5.43
CA GLU A 361 -34.84 -9.70 -4.52
C GLU A 361 -34.19 -9.00 -3.32
N TYR A 362 -34.42 -9.53 -2.09
CA TYR A 362 -33.69 -9.09 -0.92
C TYR A 362 -32.35 -9.85 -0.80
N VAL A 363 -31.27 -9.11 -0.67
CA VAL A 363 -29.91 -9.66 -0.51
C VAL A 363 -29.35 -9.29 0.86
N VAL A 364 -28.57 -10.19 1.44
CA VAL A 364 -27.88 -9.91 2.70
C VAL A 364 -26.45 -9.44 2.44
N GLN A 365 -25.89 -8.65 3.36
CA GLN A 365 -24.51 -8.19 3.28
C GLN A 365 -23.54 -9.37 3.06
N GLY A 366 -22.64 -9.24 2.10
CA GLY A 366 -21.67 -10.28 1.75
C GLY A 366 -22.19 -11.36 0.80
N GLN A 367 -23.49 -11.36 0.46
CA GLN A 367 -24.06 -12.27 -0.53
C GLN A 367 -23.43 -12.02 -1.92
N THR A 368 -23.12 -13.10 -2.62
CA THR A 368 -22.62 -13.01 -4.01
C THR A 368 -23.76 -12.59 -4.95
N ILE A 369 -23.57 -11.43 -5.61
CA ILE A 369 -24.59 -10.82 -6.49
C ILE A 369 -24.25 -10.92 -7.97
N GLY A 370 -23.00 -11.18 -8.31
CA GLY A 370 -22.56 -11.28 -9.71
C GLY A 370 -21.06 -11.45 -9.86
N LEU A 371 -20.59 -11.25 -11.09
CA LEU A 371 -19.16 -11.27 -11.43
C LEU A 371 -18.78 -9.94 -12.11
N SER A 372 -17.59 -9.44 -11.79
CA SER A 372 -17.01 -8.25 -12.42
C SER A 372 -16.68 -8.49 -13.90
N GLY A 373 -16.63 -7.40 -14.65
CA GLY A 373 -16.25 -7.34 -16.04
C GLY A 373 -15.29 -6.19 -16.31
N GLY A 374 -15.60 -5.37 -17.31
CA GLY A 374 -14.87 -4.15 -17.64
C GLY A 374 -13.70 -4.34 -18.61
N ALA A 375 -13.39 -5.58 -19.03
CA ALA A 375 -12.46 -5.76 -20.14
C ALA A 375 -13.09 -5.19 -21.41
N PRO A 376 -12.39 -4.32 -22.17
CA PRO A 376 -12.91 -3.71 -23.39
C PRO A 376 -13.50 -4.74 -24.36
N GLY A 377 -14.67 -4.44 -24.94
CA GLY A 377 -15.34 -5.32 -25.91
C GLY A 377 -15.95 -6.61 -25.32
N THR A 378 -16.02 -6.76 -24.00
CA THR A 378 -16.59 -7.93 -23.33
C THR A 378 -17.96 -7.67 -22.71
N GLN A 379 -18.59 -8.74 -22.23
CA GLN A 379 -19.91 -8.69 -21.58
C GLN A 379 -19.91 -7.70 -20.41
N GLY A 380 -20.87 -6.77 -20.41
CA GLY A 380 -21.11 -5.81 -19.34
C GLY A 380 -20.14 -4.62 -19.28
N ALA A 381 -19.14 -4.60 -20.15
CA ALA A 381 -18.07 -3.60 -20.11
C ALA A 381 -18.51 -2.17 -20.45
N GLY A 382 -19.58 -1.99 -21.22
CA GLY A 382 -19.93 -0.66 -21.76
C GLY A 382 -19.08 -0.26 -22.95
N ARG A 383 -19.35 0.92 -23.49
CA ARG A 383 -18.70 1.42 -24.71
C ARG A 383 -17.28 1.94 -24.47
N LEU A 384 -17.03 2.51 -23.28
CA LEU A 384 -15.73 2.96 -22.85
C LEU A 384 -15.42 2.40 -21.46
N THR A 385 -14.24 1.86 -21.31
CA THR A 385 -13.76 1.32 -20.05
C THR A 385 -12.24 1.48 -19.96
N THR A 386 -11.72 1.55 -18.74
CA THR A 386 -10.27 1.64 -18.44
C THR A 386 -9.62 0.27 -18.24
N GLY A 387 -10.32 -0.82 -18.59
CA GLY A 387 -9.87 -2.20 -18.38
C GLY A 387 -10.69 -2.94 -17.30
N PRO A 388 -10.34 -4.17 -16.94
CA PRO A 388 -11.09 -4.96 -15.95
C PRO A 388 -11.11 -4.30 -14.58
N HIS A 389 -12.29 -3.88 -14.13
CA HIS A 389 -12.52 -3.28 -12.82
C HIS A 389 -13.99 -3.39 -12.40
N LEU A 390 -14.27 -3.10 -11.13
CA LEU A 390 -15.62 -2.82 -10.63
C LEU A 390 -15.77 -1.31 -10.46
N HIS A 391 -16.71 -0.73 -11.18
CA HIS A 391 -17.21 0.63 -10.95
C HIS A 391 -18.20 0.60 -9.78
N PHE A 392 -17.84 1.22 -8.64
CA PHE A 392 -18.63 1.14 -7.42
C PHE A 392 -19.09 2.52 -6.97
N GLU A 393 -20.42 2.74 -6.98
CA GLU A 393 -21.03 3.96 -6.46
C GLU A 393 -21.65 3.71 -5.08
N VAL A 394 -21.54 4.70 -4.22
CA VAL A 394 -22.41 4.90 -3.06
C VAL A 394 -23.24 6.15 -3.33
N ARG A 395 -24.53 6.06 -3.09
CA ARG A 395 -25.45 7.18 -3.29
C ARG A 395 -26.21 7.45 -2.01
N SER A 396 -26.27 8.71 -1.61
CA SER A 396 -27.08 9.18 -0.48
C SER A 396 -28.24 10.01 -1.02
N ASN A 397 -29.46 9.55 -0.78
CA ASN A 397 -30.70 10.19 -1.26
C ASN A 397 -30.69 10.43 -2.79
N GLY A 398 -30.12 9.50 -3.57
CA GLY A 398 -30.06 9.59 -5.01
C GLY A 398 -28.87 10.35 -5.58
N ILE A 399 -28.04 10.95 -4.74
CA ILE A 399 -26.87 11.73 -5.13
C ILE A 399 -25.63 10.88 -4.91
N PRO A 400 -24.75 10.70 -5.92
CA PRO A 400 -23.46 10.04 -5.71
C PRO A 400 -22.62 10.76 -4.65
N VAL A 401 -22.05 9.99 -3.75
CA VAL A 401 -21.15 10.47 -2.68
C VAL A 401 -19.86 9.64 -2.72
N ASN A 402 -18.80 10.15 -2.09
CA ASN A 402 -17.52 9.46 -2.09
C ASN A 402 -17.62 8.11 -1.34
N PRO A 403 -17.47 6.97 -2.04
CA PRO A 403 -17.61 5.64 -1.41
C PRO A 403 -16.64 5.37 -0.27
N LEU A 404 -15.47 6.04 -0.26
CA LEU A 404 -14.45 5.87 0.77
C LEU A 404 -14.85 6.44 2.14
N GLU A 405 -15.90 7.26 2.19
CA GLU A 405 -16.45 7.74 3.47
C GLU A 405 -17.36 6.70 4.15
N TYR A 406 -17.72 5.64 3.42
CA TYR A 406 -18.66 4.58 3.85
C TYR A 406 -18.01 3.20 3.95
N LEU A 407 -16.85 3.00 3.30
CA LEU A 407 -16.11 1.74 3.31
C LEU A 407 -15.07 1.70 4.46
N PRO A 408 -14.77 0.51 5.03
CA PRO A 408 -13.82 0.34 6.14
C PRO A 408 -12.35 0.50 5.71
#